data_733e7a88f18915c90349625c81e70da7
#
_entry.id   733e7a88f18915c90349625c81e70da7
#
_cell.length_a   1.000
_cell.length_b   1.000
_cell.length_c   1.000
_cell.angle_alpha   90.00
_cell.angle_beta   90.00
_cell.angle_gamma   90.00
#
_symmetry.space_group_name_H-M   'P 1'
#
loop_
_entity.id
_entity.type
_entity.pdbx_description
1 polymer ?
#
loop_
_entity_poly.entity_id
_entity_poly.type
_entity_poly.pdbx_seq_one_letter_code
_entity_poly.pdbx_strand_id
1 'polypeptide(L)'
;LQSPEPANWLSYRGNYGGWGYSPLKAIHTGNVGKLTLAWSYSTGQSEGHQAPPIVNGGYMYVATPGAQVIAFDAKTGSEIWRYKAQLPAEQLQLHPTSRGVALYGDKVYFATTDCKLLALDAKTGKVAWTTTVCDWKSGYYMTLAPLVAKGKVMVGSSGGETGVRGFVAGFDAQTGKEAWRTYTVPGPGEAGNETWPAGDGYKTGGGSIWITGTYDPQTGLAFWGTGNPAPWPADLRKGDNLYTSSVIALDVDSGRIKGHHQYQHNDAWDWDEVSAPLLIDTTWKGKPVKSLVHAGRSGMLWVLERTADKVNYVEAWPYVNNNVVTAVDKQTGRLTYDETKKPGARQGAAFCPGLWGGKDWPPEAYNPDTGLLYVPANNNMCGVLPKGENVKYKPGDLYIGYPLEGVLGSVRVPDPSKTVGELQAWDMKSGKLAWAHKFDTFLWAPLLTTGGNLVFAGGTNDRLFRAYDATNGKVLWEYPTPSGVVGVPTSFEVDGVQYIAVQAGWGVDAERIQGAFNAILPERKVVNPQGGSVMVFKVGA
;
A
#
# COMPACT_ATOMS: atom_id res chain seq x y z
N LEU A 1 9.96 14.02 11.34
CA LEU A 1 9.43 12.64 11.30
C LEU A 1 9.92 11.77 12.47
N GLN A 2 11.10 12.03 13.03
CA GLN A 2 11.54 11.38 14.28
C GLN A 2 10.78 11.94 15.50
N SER A 3 10.47 13.23 15.47
CA SER A 3 9.58 13.90 16.42
C SER A 3 8.48 14.58 15.61
N PRO A 4 7.41 13.87 15.27
CA PRO A 4 6.35 14.42 14.44
C PRO A 4 5.68 15.60 15.14
N GLU A 5 5.54 16.68 14.41
CA GLU A 5 4.78 17.85 14.85
C GLU A 5 3.30 17.53 14.69
N PRO A 6 2.49 17.49 15.74
CA PRO A 6 1.09 17.05 15.66
C PRO A 6 0.25 17.81 14.64
N ALA A 7 0.52 19.11 14.44
CA ALA A 7 -0.17 19.96 13.49
C ALA A 7 0.06 19.59 12.03
N ASN A 8 1.12 18.85 11.73
CA ASN A 8 1.53 18.50 10.37
C ASN A 8 1.28 17.02 10.05
N TRP A 9 1.19 16.70 8.74
CA TRP A 9 1.21 15.35 8.23
C TRP A 9 2.30 15.23 7.17
N LEU A 10 3.49 14.77 7.57
CA LEU A 10 4.74 15.01 6.83
C LEU A 10 5.19 13.86 5.92
N SER A 11 4.53 12.72 5.93
CA SER A 11 4.89 11.57 5.12
C SER A 11 3.68 10.73 4.73
N TYR A 12 3.88 9.76 3.85
CA TYR A 12 2.84 8.85 3.34
C TYR A 12 1.92 8.30 4.45
N ARG A 13 2.47 7.90 5.61
CA ARG A 13 1.70 7.35 6.74
C ARG A 13 1.85 8.17 8.05
N GLY A 14 2.21 9.45 7.96
CA GLY A 14 2.31 10.38 9.08
C GLY A 14 3.66 10.36 9.78
N ASN A 15 4.25 9.19 10.03
CA ASN A 15 5.55 9.02 10.68
C ASN A 15 6.41 7.95 9.99
N TYR A 16 7.66 7.84 10.39
CA TYR A 16 8.59 6.84 9.85
C TYR A 16 8.19 5.39 10.17
N GLY A 17 7.46 5.17 11.26
CA GLY A 17 6.94 3.84 11.62
C GLY A 17 5.73 3.39 10.81
N GLY A 18 5.16 4.26 9.99
CA GLY A 18 4.07 3.91 9.09
C GLY A 18 2.69 3.79 9.75
N TRP A 19 2.49 4.38 10.93
CA TRP A 19 1.32 4.10 11.79
C TRP A 19 -0.03 4.58 11.25
N GLY A 20 -0.06 5.56 10.34
CA GLY A 20 -1.34 6.15 9.94
C GLY A 20 -2.10 6.77 11.12
N TYR A 21 -1.36 7.36 12.06
CA TYR A 21 -1.85 7.90 13.31
C TYR A 21 -1.53 9.39 13.45
N SER A 22 -2.53 10.16 13.91
CA SER A 22 -2.38 11.55 14.33
C SER A 22 -2.64 11.67 15.83
N PRO A 23 -1.76 12.29 16.62
CA PRO A 23 -1.98 12.49 18.06
C PRO A 23 -2.99 13.60 18.38
N LEU A 24 -3.51 14.31 17.39
CA LEU A 24 -4.53 15.36 17.56
C LEU A 24 -5.82 14.79 18.18
N LYS A 25 -6.43 15.54 19.12
CA LYS A 25 -7.57 15.09 19.94
C LYS A 25 -8.77 16.05 19.90
N ALA A 26 -8.67 17.17 19.18
CA ALA A 26 -9.77 18.15 19.13
C ALA A 26 -11.01 17.57 18.41
N ILE A 27 -10.81 16.68 17.44
CA ILE A 27 -11.88 15.85 16.87
C ILE A 27 -11.85 14.51 17.61
N HIS A 28 -12.94 14.15 18.28
CA HIS A 28 -13.02 12.98 19.14
C HIS A 28 -14.42 12.35 19.09
N THR A 29 -14.60 11.22 19.75
CA THR A 29 -15.86 10.44 19.76
C THR A 29 -17.09 11.26 20.18
N GLY A 30 -16.93 12.26 21.03
CA GLY A 30 -18.03 13.11 21.51
C GLY A 30 -18.46 14.24 20.57
N ASN A 31 -17.65 14.59 19.56
CA ASN A 31 -17.97 15.69 18.64
C ASN A 31 -17.84 15.34 17.15
N VAL A 32 -17.33 14.17 16.80
CA VAL A 32 -17.13 13.76 15.41
C VAL A 32 -18.43 13.75 14.59
N GLY A 33 -19.57 13.52 15.23
CA GLY A 33 -20.89 13.62 14.59
C GLY A 33 -21.23 15.02 14.06
N LYS A 34 -20.47 16.06 14.47
CA LYS A 34 -20.60 17.42 13.97
C LYS A 34 -19.60 17.78 12.86
N LEU A 35 -18.87 16.80 12.30
CA LEU A 35 -17.98 17.07 11.20
C LEU A 35 -18.76 17.56 9.97
N THR A 36 -18.28 18.66 9.41
CA THR A 36 -18.81 19.27 8.19
C THR A 36 -17.69 19.48 7.17
N LEU A 37 -18.03 19.54 5.90
CA LEU A 37 -17.10 19.88 4.84
C LEU A 37 -16.64 21.33 5.02
N ALA A 38 -15.34 21.53 5.20
CA ALA A 38 -14.73 22.86 5.25
C ALA A 38 -14.53 23.41 3.83
N TRP A 39 -13.97 22.58 2.95
CA TRP A 39 -13.81 22.88 1.54
C TRP A 39 -13.61 21.60 0.74
N SER A 40 -13.87 21.68 -0.58
CA SER A 40 -13.54 20.64 -1.54
C SER A 40 -12.98 21.24 -2.81
N TYR A 41 -12.18 20.46 -3.53
CA TYR A 41 -11.54 20.90 -4.76
C TYR A 41 -11.56 19.77 -5.80
N SER A 42 -12.06 20.04 -7.01
CA SER A 42 -12.02 19.08 -8.12
C SER A 42 -10.62 19.06 -8.75
N THR A 43 -10.00 17.89 -8.82
CA THR A 43 -8.64 17.73 -9.33
C THR A 43 -8.54 17.77 -10.85
N GLY A 44 -9.68 17.60 -11.54
CA GLY A 44 -9.74 17.48 -13.01
C GLY A 44 -9.26 16.12 -13.52
N GLN A 45 -9.14 15.11 -12.65
CA GLN A 45 -8.76 13.74 -12.99
C GLN A 45 -9.88 12.79 -12.57
N SER A 46 -10.03 11.66 -13.26
CA SER A 46 -11.11 10.68 -13.02
C SER A 46 -10.61 9.32 -12.53
N GLU A 47 -9.29 9.11 -12.45
CA GLU A 47 -8.70 7.85 -12.00
C GLU A 47 -8.58 7.76 -10.48
N GLY A 48 -8.06 6.63 -9.97
CA GLY A 48 -7.94 6.36 -8.54
C GLY A 48 -7.09 7.36 -7.78
N HIS A 49 -7.73 8.13 -6.89
CA HIS A 49 -7.09 9.12 -6.03
C HIS A 49 -6.63 8.46 -4.74
N GLN A 50 -5.43 7.87 -4.75
CA GLN A 50 -4.92 7.01 -3.67
C GLN A 50 -4.00 7.75 -2.69
N ALA A 51 -3.46 8.91 -3.05
CA ALA A 51 -2.47 9.63 -2.27
C ALA A 51 -3.04 10.29 -1.00
N PRO A 52 -2.26 10.34 0.11
CA PRO A 52 -2.57 11.21 1.24
C PRO A 52 -2.35 12.69 0.87
N PRO A 53 -3.21 13.61 1.33
CA PRO A 53 -2.83 15.00 1.43
C PRO A 53 -1.68 15.17 2.45
N ILE A 54 -0.53 15.69 2.01
CA ILE A 54 0.64 15.96 2.87
C ILE A 54 0.57 17.41 3.31
N VAL A 55 0.68 17.66 4.63
CA VAL A 55 0.52 19.02 5.18
C VAL A 55 1.75 19.42 5.99
N ASN A 56 2.29 20.58 5.67
CA ASN A 56 3.41 21.20 6.41
C ASN A 56 3.25 22.72 6.47
N GLY A 57 3.17 23.28 7.67
CA GLY A 57 3.15 24.73 7.90
C GLY A 57 2.01 25.46 7.16
N GLY A 58 0.82 24.85 7.09
CA GLY A 58 -0.35 25.41 6.39
C GLY A 58 -0.38 25.18 4.89
N TYR A 59 0.68 24.63 4.27
CA TYR A 59 0.66 24.15 2.88
C TYR A 59 0.18 22.72 2.82
N MET A 60 -0.71 22.40 1.87
CA MET A 60 -1.13 21.03 1.57
C MET A 60 -0.66 20.65 0.17
N TYR A 61 0.04 19.52 0.05
CA TYR A 61 0.51 18.98 -1.22
C TYR A 61 -0.25 17.69 -1.53
N VAL A 62 -0.86 17.65 -2.71
CA VAL A 62 -1.69 16.52 -3.14
C VAL A 62 -1.19 16.01 -4.49
N ALA A 63 -0.73 14.76 -4.52
CA ALA A 63 -0.50 14.05 -5.78
C ALA A 63 -1.82 13.47 -6.29
N THR A 64 -2.03 13.53 -7.61
CA THR A 64 -3.21 12.98 -8.27
C THR A 64 -2.81 12.08 -9.43
N PRO A 65 -3.71 11.24 -9.96
CA PRO A 65 -3.51 10.59 -11.25
C PRO A 65 -3.12 11.60 -12.34
N GLY A 66 -2.54 11.11 -13.44
CA GLY A 66 -2.06 11.94 -14.53
C GLY A 66 -0.77 12.71 -14.22
N ALA A 67 0.02 12.20 -13.25
CA ALA A 67 1.31 12.74 -12.83
C ALA A 67 1.24 14.25 -12.47
N GLN A 68 0.32 14.59 -11.59
CA GLN A 68 0.03 15.95 -11.17
C GLN A 68 0.28 16.11 -9.66
N VAL A 69 0.85 17.24 -9.26
CA VAL A 69 0.95 17.69 -7.86
C VAL A 69 0.32 19.07 -7.76
N ILE A 70 -0.56 19.24 -6.78
CA ILE A 70 -1.22 20.52 -6.50
C ILE A 70 -0.86 20.93 -5.08
N ALA A 71 -0.43 22.16 -4.90
CA ALA A 71 -0.27 22.77 -3.57
C ALA A 71 -1.42 23.72 -3.27
N PHE A 72 -1.94 23.60 -2.06
CA PHE A 72 -3.05 24.41 -1.56
C PHE A 72 -2.66 25.15 -0.27
N ASP A 73 -3.35 26.24 -0.01
CA ASP A 73 -3.55 26.70 1.36
C ASP A 73 -4.43 25.64 2.07
N ALA A 74 -3.90 25.01 3.10
CA ALA A 74 -4.58 23.87 3.76
C ALA A 74 -5.87 24.26 4.48
N LYS A 75 -6.00 25.53 4.89
CA LYS A 75 -7.17 26.07 5.59
C LYS A 75 -8.33 26.38 4.64
N THR A 76 -8.00 26.95 3.47
CA THR A 76 -9.00 27.52 2.55
C THR A 76 -9.25 26.68 1.31
N GLY A 77 -8.34 25.78 0.93
CA GLY A 77 -8.38 25.02 -0.31
C GLY A 77 -8.02 25.86 -1.55
N SER A 78 -7.50 27.08 -1.36
CA SER A 78 -7.01 27.90 -2.47
C SER A 78 -5.76 27.29 -3.10
N GLU A 79 -5.79 27.07 -4.40
CA GLU A 79 -4.62 26.57 -5.15
C GLU A 79 -3.50 27.62 -5.13
N ILE A 80 -2.29 27.20 -4.73
CA ILE A 80 -1.09 28.05 -4.71
C ILE A 80 -0.28 27.82 -5.99
N TRP A 81 -0.03 26.57 -6.33
CA TRP A 81 0.63 26.16 -7.55
C TRP A 81 0.22 24.77 -7.98
N ARG A 82 0.47 24.45 -9.25
CA ARG A 82 0.25 23.13 -9.85
C ARG A 82 1.43 22.76 -10.73
N TYR A 83 1.89 21.54 -10.57
CA TYR A 83 2.79 20.86 -11.48
C TYR A 83 2.05 19.73 -12.18
N LYS A 84 2.23 19.56 -13.48
CA LYS A 84 1.70 18.43 -14.25
C LYS A 84 2.75 17.98 -15.25
N ALA A 85 3.20 16.72 -15.13
CA ALA A 85 4.10 16.11 -16.10
C ALA A 85 3.37 15.82 -17.41
N GLN A 86 4.11 15.90 -18.52
CA GLN A 86 3.63 15.38 -19.81
C GLN A 86 4.06 13.92 -19.92
N LEU A 87 3.09 13.01 -19.83
CA LEU A 87 3.33 11.59 -19.97
C LEU A 87 3.32 11.19 -21.45
N PRO A 88 4.12 10.17 -21.87
CA PRO A 88 4.04 9.61 -23.20
C PRO A 88 2.66 9.04 -23.49
N ALA A 89 2.07 9.39 -24.63
CA ALA A 89 0.72 8.95 -24.99
C ALA A 89 0.62 7.43 -25.24
N GLU A 90 1.74 6.84 -25.65
CA GLU A 90 1.85 5.41 -25.94
C GLU A 90 2.14 4.54 -24.72
N GLN A 91 2.34 5.14 -23.53
CA GLN A 91 2.63 4.37 -22.33
C GLN A 91 1.38 3.60 -21.87
N LEU A 92 1.51 2.27 -21.78
CA LEU A 92 0.49 1.45 -21.11
C LEU A 92 0.50 1.73 -19.61
N GLN A 93 -0.62 2.19 -19.08
CA GLN A 93 -0.81 2.42 -17.66
C GLN A 93 -1.82 1.41 -17.11
N LEU A 94 -1.33 0.30 -16.56
CA LEU A 94 -2.18 -0.71 -15.91
C LEU A 94 -2.83 -0.16 -14.63
N HIS A 95 -2.09 0.67 -13.91
CA HIS A 95 -2.50 1.32 -12.67
C HIS A 95 -2.21 2.83 -12.74
N PRO A 96 -3.08 3.62 -13.39
CA PRO A 96 -2.85 5.05 -13.63
C PRO A 96 -3.11 5.87 -12.35
N THR A 97 -2.26 5.70 -11.34
CA THR A 97 -2.39 6.34 -10.04
C THR A 97 -1.07 6.94 -9.57
N SER A 98 -1.15 7.77 -8.53
CA SER A 98 -0.03 8.21 -7.71
C SER A 98 -0.40 8.08 -6.24
N ARG A 99 0.53 7.58 -5.43
CA ARG A 99 0.34 7.39 -3.98
C ARG A 99 0.97 8.48 -3.13
N GLY A 100 1.45 9.55 -3.75
CA GLY A 100 1.82 10.75 -2.99
C GLY A 100 3.19 11.33 -3.32
N VAL A 101 3.55 12.28 -2.48
CA VAL A 101 4.82 13.00 -2.50
C VAL A 101 5.55 12.80 -1.17
N ALA A 102 6.84 13.17 -1.14
CA ALA A 102 7.62 13.29 0.08
C ALA A 102 8.17 14.69 0.23
N LEU A 103 8.37 15.12 1.48
CA LEU A 103 8.94 16.43 1.81
C LEU A 103 10.34 16.25 2.41
N TYR A 104 11.28 17.10 2.01
CA TYR A 104 12.56 17.24 2.68
C TYR A 104 13.18 18.60 2.37
N GLY A 105 13.58 19.35 3.42
CA GLY A 105 14.04 20.72 3.27
C GLY A 105 12.96 21.60 2.62
N ASP A 106 13.33 22.28 1.56
CA ASP A 106 12.47 23.16 0.76
C ASP A 106 11.90 22.48 -0.50
N LYS A 107 11.93 21.15 -0.57
CA LYS A 107 11.53 20.39 -1.76
C LYS A 107 10.36 19.44 -1.50
N VAL A 108 9.57 19.26 -2.58
CA VAL A 108 8.57 18.21 -2.74
C VAL A 108 9.11 17.20 -3.75
N TYR A 109 9.27 15.95 -3.36
CA TYR A 109 9.74 14.88 -4.23
C TYR A 109 8.57 14.09 -4.76
N PHE A 110 8.58 13.83 -6.06
CA PHE A 110 7.49 13.21 -6.79
C PHE A 110 8.00 12.20 -7.81
N ALA A 111 7.42 11.00 -7.81
CA ALA A 111 7.69 9.94 -8.76
C ALA A 111 6.56 9.84 -9.79
N THR A 112 6.89 9.74 -11.08
CA THR A 112 5.92 9.71 -12.18
C THR A 112 5.85 8.33 -12.82
N THR A 113 4.72 8.02 -13.46
CA THR A 113 4.54 6.73 -14.14
C THR A 113 5.48 6.52 -15.32
N ASP A 114 6.00 7.58 -15.93
CA ASP A 114 7.05 7.50 -16.97
C ASP A 114 8.48 7.40 -16.41
N CYS A 115 8.60 6.89 -15.17
CA CYS A 115 9.89 6.59 -14.53
C CYS A 115 10.78 7.80 -14.22
N LYS A 116 10.23 8.96 -13.95
CA LYS A 116 10.99 10.13 -13.52
C LYS A 116 10.81 10.40 -12.03
N LEU A 117 11.89 10.74 -11.37
CA LEU A 117 11.90 11.29 -10.03
C LEU A 117 12.21 12.78 -10.13
N LEU A 118 11.35 13.62 -9.53
CA LEU A 118 11.47 15.07 -9.56
C LEU A 118 11.63 15.62 -8.14
N ALA A 119 12.39 16.71 -8.03
CA ALA A 119 12.33 17.61 -6.89
C ALA A 119 11.70 18.92 -7.34
N LEU A 120 10.61 19.31 -6.71
CA LEU A 120 9.90 20.56 -6.93
C LEU A 120 10.19 21.51 -5.76
N ASP A 121 10.36 22.78 -6.04
CA ASP A 121 10.39 23.80 -4.99
C ASP A 121 9.04 23.85 -4.27
N ALA A 122 9.03 23.71 -2.96
CA ALA A 122 7.80 23.55 -2.18
C ALA A 122 6.88 24.79 -2.23
N LYS A 123 7.43 25.99 -2.42
CA LYS A 123 6.66 27.24 -2.46
C LYS A 123 6.13 27.57 -3.85
N THR A 124 6.83 27.16 -4.90
CA THR A 124 6.55 27.62 -6.27
C THR A 124 6.20 26.51 -7.26
N GLY A 125 6.42 25.25 -6.90
CA GLY A 125 6.22 24.10 -7.79
C GLY A 125 7.24 24.00 -8.95
N LYS A 126 8.25 24.87 -8.99
CA LYS A 126 9.27 24.84 -10.03
C LYS A 126 10.17 23.62 -9.87
N VAL A 127 10.49 22.97 -11.00
CA VAL A 127 11.39 21.83 -11.03
C VAL A 127 12.81 22.28 -10.68
N ALA A 128 13.37 21.72 -9.60
CA ALA A 128 14.76 21.94 -9.22
C ALA A 128 15.69 20.95 -9.95
N TRP A 129 15.29 19.68 -10.02
CA TRP A 129 15.96 18.65 -10.80
C TRP A 129 15.00 17.53 -11.19
N THR A 130 15.37 16.76 -12.21
CA THR A 130 14.67 15.57 -12.69
C THR A 130 15.67 14.48 -13.00
N THR A 131 15.40 13.25 -12.55
CA THR A 131 16.22 12.07 -12.85
C THR A 131 15.34 10.97 -13.47
N THR A 132 15.79 10.38 -14.56
CA THR A 132 15.18 9.17 -15.12
C THR A 132 15.65 7.98 -14.30
N VAL A 133 14.70 7.25 -13.70
CA VAL A 133 14.97 6.13 -12.78
C VAL A 133 14.96 4.78 -13.48
N CYS A 134 14.07 4.59 -14.43
CA CYS A 134 13.86 3.33 -15.14
C CYS A 134 13.39 3.57 -16.58
N ASP A 135 13.31 2.48 -17.35
CA ASP A 135 12.81 2.53 -18.73
C ASP A 135 11.35 2.09 -18.80
N TRP A 136 10.43 3.02 -18.94
CA TRP A 136 9.01 2.73 -19.05
C TRP A 136 8.64 1.89 -20.29
N LYS A 137 9.45 1.94 -21.37
CA LYS A 137 9.25 1.12 -22.59
C LYS A 137 9.46 -0.36 -22.34
N SER A 138 10.24 -0.68 -21.30
CA SER A 138 10.45 -2.04 -20.83
C SER A 138 9.39 -2.51 -19.81
N GLY A 139 8.34 -1.73 -19.59
CA GLY A 139 7.23 -2.06 -18.70
C GLY A 139 7.38 -1.56 -17.26
N TYR A 140 8.45 -0.81 -16.94
CA TYR A 140 8.58 -0.16 -15.64
C TYR A 140 7.69 1.07 -15.54
N TYR A 141 7.16 1.33 -14.34
CA TYR A 141 6.52 2.59 -14.00
C TYR A 141 6.60 2.82 -12.48
N MET A 142 6.30 4.02 -11.99
CA MET A 142 6.35 4.33 -10.56
C MET A 142 5.03 4.92 -10.10
N THR A 143 4.49 4.37 -9.01
CA THR A 143 3.22 4.83 -8.42
C THR A 143 3.34 5.19 -6.95
N LEU A 144 4.45 4.82 -6.28
CA LEU A 144 4.66 5.03 -4.86
C LEU A 144 4.95 6.51 -4.53
N ALA A 145 4.67 6.91 -3.28
CA ALA A 145 5.29 8.10 -2.72
C ALA A 145 6.75 7.80 -2.39
N PRO A 146 7.71 8.69 -2.69
CA PRO A 146 9.09 8.49 -2.26
C PRO A 146 9.22 8.41 -0.73
N LEU A 147 10.21 7.66 -0.24
CA LEU A 147 10.63 7.68 1.16
C LEU A 147 11.90 8.50 1.29
N VAL A 148 11.92 9.49 2.18
CA VAL A 148 13.13 10.30 2.41
C VAL A 148 13.69 10.05 3.79
N ALA A 149 14.95 9.65 3.85
CA ALA A 149 15.71 9.50 5.09
C ALA A 149 17.19 9.78 4.85
N LYS A 150 17.86 10.39 5.82
CA LYS A 150 19.33 10.66 5.80
C LYS A 150 19.79 11.35 4.50
N GLY A 151 18.99 12.27 3.95
CA GLY A 151 19.32 12.98 2.71
C GLY A 151 19.24 12.11 1.44
N LYS A 152 18.66 10.92 1.51
CA LYS A 152 18.36 10.05 0.38
C LYS A 152 16.86 10.05 0.09
N VAL A 153 16.50 10.21 -1.18
CA VAL A 153 15.15 9.99 -1.70
C VAL A 153 15.11 8.60 -2.29
N MET A 154 14.31 7.73 -1.71
CA MET A 154 14.23 6.32 -2.11
C MET A 154 12.93 6.06 -2.86
N VAL A 155 13.04 5.34 -3.97
CA VAL A 155 11.91 4.90 -4.80
C VAL A 155 12.11 3.45 -5.26
N GLY A 156 11.01 2.81 -5.60
CA GLY A 156 11.00 1.50 -6.25
C GLY A 156 10.21 1.55 -7.55
N SER A 157 10.04 0.41 -8.21
CA SER A 157 9.29 0.30 -9.46
C SER A 157 8.06 -0.60 -9.33
N SER A 158 6.99 -0.23 -10.00
CA SER A 158 5.90 -1.10 -10.41
C SER A 158 6.28 -1.87 -11.70
N GLY A 159 5.40 -2.73 -12.20
CA GLY A 159 5.57 -3.44 -13.47
C GLY A 159 5.82 -4.95 -13.30
N GLY A 160 5.45 -5.53 -12.14
CA GLY A 160 5.54 -6.96 -11.92
C GLY A 160 4.83 -7.77 -13.02
N GLU A 161 3.69 -7.27 -13.50
CA GLU A 161 2.87 -7.89 -14.55
C GLU A 161 3.52 -7.87 -15.94
N THR A 162 4.51 -7.03 -16.15
CA THR A 162 5.28 -6.94 -17.41
C THR A 162 6.66 -7.60 -17.31
N GLY A 163 6.94 -8.31 -16.20
CA GLY A 163 8.18 -9.03 -16.02
C GLY A 163 9.40 -8.13 -15.86
N VAL A 164 9.27 -7.05 -15.09
CA VAL A 164 10.42 -6.21 -14.72
C VAL A 164 11.28 -6.90 -13.65
N ARG A 165 12.51 -6.49 -13.50
CA ARG A 165 13.35 -6.80 -12.33
C ARG A 165 13.15 -5.72 -11.29
N GLY A 166 12.38 -6.01 -10.23
CA GLY A 166 12.09 -5.06 -9.15
C GLY A 166 13.33 -4.53 -8.47
N PHE A 167 13.26 -3.30 -7.96
CA PHE A 167 14.36 -2.66 -7.26
C PHE A 167 13.89 -1.61 -6.27
N VAL A 168 14.76 -1.25 -5.33
CA VAL A 168 14.76 0.02 -4.59
C VAL A 168 16.02 0.77 -4.98
N ALA A 169 15.91 2.07 -5.25
CA ALA A 169 17.05 2.94 -5.54
C ALA A 169 17.01 4.19 -4.66
N GLY A 170 18.17 4.61 -4.17
CA GLY A 170 18.36 5.80 -3.36
C GLY A 170 19.07 6.88 -4.15
N PHE A 171 18.52 8.09 -4.12
CA PHE A 171 19.01 9.27 -4.83
C PHE A 171 19.40 10.35 -3.80
N ASP A 172 20.49 11.07 -4.07
CA ASP A 172 20.85 12.23 -3.29
C ASP A 172 19.76 13.31 -3.39
N ALA A 173 19.23 13.76 -2.26
CA ALA A 173 18.09 14.66 -2.20
C ALA A 173 18.37 16.04 -2.82
N GLN A 174 19.62 16.52 -2.82
CA GLN A 174 19.99 17.84 -3.34
C GLN A 174 20.20 17.80 -4.85
N THR A 175 20.81 16.73 -5.35
CA THR A 175 21.29 16.68 -6.75
C THR A 175 20.48 15.74 -7.65
N GLY A 176 19.69 14.83 -7.08
CA GLY A 176 18.99 13.79 -7.83
C GLY A 176 19.91 12.68 -8.38
N LYS A 177 21.20 12.69 -8.01
CA LYS A 177 22.13 11.65 -8.45
C LYS A 177 21.85 10.33 -7.75
N GLU A 178 21.78 9.23 -8.51
CA GLU A 178 21.63 7.90 -7.95
C GLU A 178 22.88 7.56 -7.10
N ALA A 179 22.64 7.19 -5.83
CA ALA A 179 23.66 6.80 -4.89
C ALA A 179 23.84 5.28 -4.87
N TRP A 180 22.75 4.54 -4.97
CA TRP A 180 22.72 3.08 -4.99
C TRP A 180 21.41 2.55 -5.57
N ARG A 181 21.46 1.28 -6.04
CA ARG A 181 20.32 0.52 -6.51
C ARG A 181 20.44 -0.92 -6.02
N THR A 182 19.34 -1.46 -5.48
CA THR A 182 19.27 -2.82 -4.95
C THR A 182 18.11 -3.53 -5.62
N TYR A 183 18.43 -4.61 -6.34
CA TYR A 183 17.42 -5.42 -6.99
C TYR A 183 16.78 -6.40 -6.00
N THR A 184 15.47 -6.59 -6.10
CA THR A 184 14.70 -7.54 -5.29
C THR A 184 14.78 -8.97 -5.82
N VAL A 185 15.18 -9.15 -7.08
CA VAL A 185 15.48 -10.45 -7.68
C VAL A 185 16.99 -10.53 -7.92
N PRO A 186 17.71 -11.35 -7.13
CA PRO A 186 19.16 -11.41 -7.21
C PRO A 186 19.66 -12.05 -8.51
N GLY A 187 20.71 -11.47 -9.07
CA GLY A 187 21.43 -12.01 -10.23
C GLY A 187 22.52 -13.01 -9.86
N PRO A 188 23.21 -13.59 -10.83
CA PRO A 188 24.29 -14.53 -10.59
C PRO A 188 25.37 -13.97 -9.64
N GLY A 189 25.72 -14.74 -8.61
CA GLY A 189 26.69 -14.36 -7.59
C GLY A 189 26.13 -13.48 -6.46
N GLU A 190 24.89 -13.02 -6.54
CA GLU A 190 24.19 -12.33 -5.47
C GLU A 190 23.48 -13.35 -4.55
N ALA A 191 23.47 -13.08 -3.24
CA ALA A 191 22.79 -13.94 -2.27
C ALA A 191 21.29 -14.04 -2.58
N GLY A 192 20.74 -15.26 -2.55
CA GLY A 192 19.35 -15.55 -2.91
C GLY A 192 19.17 -15.99 -4.37
N ASN A 193 20.15 -15.82 -5.25
CA ASN A 193 20.04 -16.27 -6.66
C ASN A 193 19.87 -17.80 -6.76
N GLU A 194 20.43 -18.56 -5.82
CA GLU A 194 20.27 -20.01 -5.71
C GLU A 194 18.83 -20.47 -5.51
N THR A 195 17.92 -19.58 -5.13
CA THR A 195 16.48 -19.84 -4.96
C THR A 195 15.68 -19.66 -6.25
N TRP A 196 16.34 -19.31 -7.33
CA TRP A 196 15.78 -19.15 -8.68
C TRP A 196 16.29 -20.23 -9.63
N PRO A 197 15.53 -20.56 -10.69
CA PRO A 197 16.06 -21.41 -11.76
C PRO A 197 17.34 -20.81 -12.36
N ALA A 198 18.26 -21.68 -12.77
CA ALA A 198 19.46 -21.26 -13.49
C ALA A 198 19.11 -20.53 -14.80
N GLY A 199 19.91 -19.56 -15.20
CA GLY A 199 19.74 -18.78 -16.43
C GLY A 199 19.29 -17.34 -16.17
N ASP A 200 18.66 -16.73 -17.17
CA ASP A 200 18.36 -15.30 -17.21
C ASP A 200 17.00 -14.90 -16.61
N GLY A 201 16.27 -15.84 -16.00
CA GLY A 201 14.93 -15.58 -15.41
C GLY A 201 14.92 -14.48 -14.36
N TYR A 202 16.04 -14.24 -13.69
CA TYR A 202 16.17 -13.15 -12.73
C TYR A 202 15.97 -11.75 -13.34
N LYS A 203 16.23 -11.58 -14.63
CA LYS A 203 16.08 -10.30 -15.35
C LYS A 203 14.61 -9.87 -15.46
N THR A 204 13.69 -10.83 -15.37
CA THR A 204 12.25 -10.67 -15.58
C THR A 204 11.43 -11.24 -14.41
N GLY A 205 12.08 -11.46 -13.28
CA GLY A 205 11.51 -12.21 -12.14
C GLY A 205 10.47 -11.45 -11.29
N GLY A 206 10.08 -10.23 -11.62
CA GLY A 206 9.10 -9.46 -10.85
C GLY A 206 9.70 -8.86 -9.57
N GLY A 207 9.06 -9.07 -8.42
CA GLY A 207 9.51 -8.51 -7.14
C GLY A 207 9.42 -6.99 -7.08
N SER A 208 8.41 -6.41 -7.70
CA SER A 208 8.21 -4.96 -7.81
C SER A 208 8.02 -4.29 -6.45
N ILE A 209 8.37 -3.01 -6.35
CA ILE A 209 8.23 -2.17 -5.16
C ILE A 209 7.37 -0.97 -5.53
N TRP A 210 6.08 -1.03 -5.24
CA TRP A 210 5.14 -0.01 -5.67
C TRP A 210 4.38 0.69 -4.51
N ILE A 211 4.72 0.36 -3.27
CA ILE A 211 4.28 1.05 -2.05
C ILE A 211 5.49 1.58 -1.30
N THR A 212 5.31 2.71 -0.62
CA THR A 212 6.33 3.39 0.18
C THR A 212 6.76 2.54 1.38
N GLY A 213 8.06 2.43 1.62
CA GLY A 213 8.63 1.75 2.77
C GLY A 213 8.49 2.52 4.09
N THR A 214 8.97 1.93 5.17
CA THR A 214 9.12 2.55 6.49
C THR A 214 10.59 2.67 6.87
N TYR A 215 10.90 3.51 7.86
CA TYR A 215 12.29 3.77 8.25
C TYR A 215 12.45 3.74 9.76
N ASP A 216 13.48 3.06 10.24
CA ASP A 216 13.89 3.05 11.65
C ASP A 216 15.12 3.93 11.85
N PRO A 217 14.96 5.14 12.45
CA PRO A 217 16.10 6.02 12.71
C PRO A 217 17.12 5.46 13.71
N GLN A 218 16.72 4.51 14.56
CA GLN A 218 17.63 3.91 15.55
C GLN A 218 18.65 2.97 14.91
N THR A 219 18.24 2.25 13.87
CA THR A 219 19.09 1.31 13.14
C THR A 219 19.65 1.86 11.84
N GLY A 220 19.03 2.92 11.29
CA GLY A 220 19.34 3.45 9.96
C GLY A 220 18.83 2.59 8.81
N LEU A 221 17.90 1.67 9.10
CA LEU A 221 17.33 0.74 8.12
C LEU A 221 15.98 1.22 7.59
N ALA A 222 15.80 1.10 6.28
CA ALA A 222 14.51 1.23 5.62
C ALA A 222 13.93 -0.16 5.32
N PHE A 223 12.64 -0.36 5.63
CA PHE A 223 11.95 -1.63 5.44
C PHE A 223 10.99 -1.52 4.26
N TRP A 224 11.12 -2.45 3.31
CA TRP A 224 10.35 -2.46 2.08
C TRP A 224 9.67 -3.80 1.86
N GLY A 225 8.37 -3.78 1.63
CA GLY A 225 7.66 -4.94 1.14
C GLY A 225 7.93 -5.16 -0.35
N THR A 226 7.98 -6.39 -0.79
CA THR A 226 8.27 -6.76 -2.19
C THR A 226 7.09 -7.47 -2.83
N GLY A 227 6.91 -7.23 -4.12
CA GLY A 227 5.85 -7.82 -4.92
C GLY A 227 6.08 -9.30 -5.25
N ASN A 228 5.08 -9.88 -5.90
CA ASN A 228 5.08 -11.25 -6.34
C ASN A 228 6.14 -11.52 -7.43
N PRO A 229 6.55 -12.78 -7.62
CA PRO A 229 7.45 -13.16 -8.70
C PRO A 229 6.71 -13.29 -10.05
N ALA A 230 7.47 -13.13 -11.17
CA ALA A 230 6.98 -13.30 -12.53
C ALA A 230 7.73 -14.42 -13.27
N PRO A 231 7.07 -15.13 -14.23
CA PRO A 231 5.61 -15.13 -14.47
C PRO A 231 4.86 -15.79 -13.31
N TRP A 232 3.53 -15.59 -13.21
CA TRP A 232 2.76 -16.05 -12.04
C TRP A 232 2.68 -17.58 -11.86
N PRO A 233 2.55 -18.42 -12.91
CA PRO A 233 2.54 -19.88 -12.73
C PRO A 233 3.82 -20.37 -12.05
N ALA A 234 3.70 -20.79 -10.79
CA ALA A 234 4.84 -21.07 -9.91
C ALA A 234 5.73 -22.22 -10.40
N ASP A 235 5.16 -23.19 -11.09
CA ASP A 235 5.88 -24.34 -11.62
C ASP A 235 6.78 -24.02 -12.83
N LEU A 236 6.69 -22.80 -13.38
CA LEU A 236 7.61 -22.28 -14.41
C LEU A 236 8.90 -21.68 -13.80
N ARG A 237 8.90 -21.37 -12.50
CA ARG A 237 10.03 -20.76 -11.77
C ARG A 237 10.28 -21.45 -10.43
N LYS A 238 10.69 -22.70 -10.47
CA LYS A 238 10.95 -23.52 -9.28
C LYS A 238 11.92 -22.84 -8.33
N GLY A 239 11.76 -23.09 -7.03
CA GLY A 239 12.53 -22.51 -5.94
C GLY A 239 11.75 -21.46 -5.16
N ASP A 240 12.33 -20.94 -4.10
CA ASP A 240 11.66 -20.00 -3.19
C ASP A 240 11.48 -18.59 -3.79
N ASN A 241 12.29 -18.24 -4.79
CA ASN A 241 12.26 -16.96 -5.50
C ASN A 241 12.52 -15.73 -4.58
N LEU A 242 13.58 -15.77 -3.78
CA LEU A 242 14.02 -14.63 -2.98
C LEU A 242 14.39 -13.44 -3.89
N TYR A 243 14.07 -12.20 -3.54
CA TYR A 243 13.37 -11.70 -2.34
C TYR A 243 11.94 -11.25 -2.70
N THR A 244 11.21 -11.99 -3.52
CA THR A 244 9.80 -11.70 -3.81
C THR A 244 8.91 -12.03 -2.63
N SER A 245 7.76 -11.38 -2.52
CA SER A 245 6.76 -11.58 -1.45
C SER A 245 7.38 -11.57 -0.04
N SER A 246 8.25 -10.60 0.20
CA SER A 246 9.11 -10.49 1.39
C SER A 246 9.06 -9.09 1.99
N VAL A 247 9.59 -8.96 3.19
CA VAL A 247 10.16 -7.70 3.67
C VAL A 247 11.69 -7.76 3.55
N ILE A 248 12.29 -6.69 3.04
CA ILE A 248 13.73 -6.47 3.03
C ILE A 248 14.08 -5.24 3.87
N ALA A 249 15.13 -5.36 4.69
CA ALA A 249 15.70 -4.27 5.47
C ALA A 249 16.93 -3.75 4.75
N LEU A 250 16.89 -2.51 4.28
CA LEU A 250 17.97 -1.86 3.53
C LEU A 250 18.68 -0.82 4.38
N ASP A 251 19.99 -0.87 4.42
CA ASP A 251 20.81 0.21 4.91
C ASP A 251 20.65 1.44 3.99
N VAL A 252 20.19 2.56 4.55
CA VAL A 252 19.84 3.76 3.77
C VAL A 252 21.05 4.40 3.09
N ASP A 253 22.24 4.29 3.68
CA ASP A 253 23.44 4.89 3.14
C ASP A 253 24.01 4.11 1.94
N SER A 254 23.97 2.76 2.01
CA SER A 254 24.61 1.87 1.04
C SER A 254 23.64 1.08 0.15
N GLY A 255 22.36 1.02 0.49
CA GLY A 255 21.37 0.17 -0.17
C GLY A 255 21.52 -1.33 0.10
N ARG A 256 22.48 -1.77 0.94
CA ARG A 256 22.69 -3.19 1.20
C ARG A 256 21.53 -3.81 1.98
N ILE A 257 21.10 -5.00 1.57
CA ILE A 257 20.18 -5.83 2.35
C ILE A 257 20.89 -6.30 3.62
N LYS A 258 20.38 -5.90 4.78
CA LYS A 258 20.87 -6.30 6.10
C LYS A 258 20.10 -7.46 6.69
N GLY A 259 18.82 -7.55 6.35
CA GLY A 259 17.93 -8.62 6.79
C GLY A 259 16.72 -8.74 5.89
N HIS A 260 16.05 -9.87 5.97
CA HIS A 260 14.80 -10.12 5.24
C HIS A 260 13.97 -11.19 5.96
N HIS A 261 12.67 -11.21 5.63
CA HIS A 261 11.79 -12.34 5.90
C HIS A 261 10.89 -12.54 4.69
N GLN A 262 10.84 -13.76 4.15
CA GLN A 262 9.92 -14.09 3.07
C GLN A 262 8.59 -14.56 3.65
N TYR A 263 7.53 -13.78 3.42
CA TYR A 263 6.19 -14.08 3.91
C TYR A 263 5.59 -15.33 3.26
N GLN A 264 5.70 -15.44 1.94
CA GLN A 264 5.39 -16.67 1.20
C GLN A 264 6.44 -16.95 0.13
N HIS A 265 6.88 -18.19 0.06
CA HIS A 265 7.83 -18.66 -0.92
C HIS A 265 7.10 -19.17 -2.17
N ASN A 266 7.73 -19.01 -3.34
CA ASN A 266 7.22 -19.50 -4.63
C ASN A 266 5.76 -19.14 -4.86
N ASP A 267 5.41 -17.87 -4.67
CA ASP A 267 4.05 -17.36 -4.80
C ASP A 267 3.42 -17.73 -6.15
N ALA A 268 2.16 -18.06 -6.17
CA ALA A 268 1.38 -18.45 -7.33
C ALA A 268 0.04 -17.73 -7.44
N TRP A 269 -0.25 -16.84 -6.47
CA TRP A 269 -1.57 -16.27 -6.23
C TRP A 269 -1.62 -14.78 -6.50
N ASP A 270 -0.52 -14.16 -6.98
CA ASP A 270 -0.37 -12.72 -7.11
C ASP A 270 -0.45 -12.01 -5.75
N TRP A 271 0.09 -12.65 -4.72
CA TRP A 271 0.10 -12.07 -3.39
C TRP A 271 1.34 -11.20 -3.18
N ASP A 272 1.23 -9.98 -3.69
CA ASP A 272 2.18 -8.91 -3.39
C ASP A 272 2.20 -8.60 -1.89
N GLU A 273 3.37 -8.65 -1.27
CA GLU A 273 3.55 -8.26 0.14
C GLU A 273 4.19 -6.88 0.26
N VAL A 274 3.80 -5.98 -0.64
CA VAL A 274 4.39 -4.64 -0.80
C VAL A 274 3.99 -3.63 0.28
N SER A 275 2.89 -3.87 1.02
CA SER A 275 2.50 -2.97 2.10
C SER A 275 3.67 -2.80 3.07
N ALA A 276 4.03 -1.53 3.32
CA ALA A 276 5.11 -1.23 4.24
C ALA A 276 4.76 -1.76 5.63
N PRO A 277 5.63 -2.56 6.26
CA PRO A 277 5.36 -3.05 7.59
C PRO A 277 5.34 -1.91 8.60
N LEU A 278 4.45 -1.99 9.59
CA LEU A 278 4.41 -1.01 10.66
C LEU A 278 5.49 -1.31 11.69
N LEU A 279 6.28 -0.29 12.04
CA LEU A 279 7.30 -0.41 13.08
C LEU A 279 6.69 -0.06 14.44
N ILE A 280 6.43 -1.07 15.26
CA ILE A 280 5.73 -0.92 16.54
C ILE A 280 6.60 -1.51 17.65
N ASP A 281 7.12 -0.66 18.55
CA ASP A 281 7.78 -1.14 19.76
C ASP A 281 6.70 -1.48 20.80
N THR A 282 6.55 -2.75 21.11
CA THR A 282 5.47 -3.23 21.96
C THR A 282 5.93 -4.36 22.89
N THR A 283 5.05 -4.74 23.81
CA THR A 283 5.20 -5.95 24.60
C THR A 283 4.30 -7.03 23.98
N TRP A 284 4.90 -7.97 23.25
CA TRP A 284 4.20 -9.07 22.64
C TRP A 284 4.17 -10.28 23.60
N LYS A 285 2.97 -10.67 24.05
CA LYS A 285 2.78 -11.79 24.99
C LYS A 285 3.73 -11.74 26.21
N GLY A 286 3.91 -10.55 26.79
CA GLY A 286 4.73 -10.30 27.97
C GLY A 286 6.23 -10.08 27.70
N LYS A 287 6.68 -10.11 26.43
CA LYS A 287 8.09 -9.85 26.06
C LYS A 287 8.21 -8.54 25.27
N PRO A 288 9.16 -7.67 25.60
CA PRO A 288 9.40 -6.48 24.77
C PRO A 288 9.95 -6.91 23.41
N VAL A 289 9.35 -6.40 22.34
CA VAL A 289 9.73 -6.68 20.95
C VAL A 289 9.75 -5.37 20.17
N LYS A 290 10.84 -5.11 19.45
CA LYS A 290 10.88 -4.09 18.39
C LYS A 290 10.23 -4.70 17.17
N SER A 291 8.90 -4.67 17.13
CA SER A 291 8.17 -5.43 16.14
C SER A 291 8.05 -4.69 14.82
N LEU A 292 7.87 -5.51 13.80
CA LEU A 292 7.55 -5.20 12.45
C LEU A 292 6.27 -5.98 12.16
N VAL A 293 5.15 -5.28 12.02
CA VAL A 293 3.82 -5.89 11.88
C VAL A 293 3.32 -5.71 10.47
N HIS A 294 2.77 -6.77 9.88
CA HIS A 294 2.27 -6.78 8.51
C HIS A 294 1.03 -7.65 8.37
N ALA A 295 -0.06 -7.07 7.89
CA ALA A 295 -1.22 -7.83 7.43
C ALA A 295 -1.03 -8.13 5.93
N GLY A 296 -0.65 -9.37 5.63
CA GLY A 296 -0.27 -9.80 4.30
C GLY A 296 -1.45 -10.06 3.38
N ARG A 297 -1.20 -9.93 2.07
CA ARG A 297 -2.15 -10.31 1.01
C ARG A 297 -2.49 -11.80 1.07
N SER A 298 -1.53 -12.62 1.49
CA SER A 298 -1.72 -14.05 1.81
C SER A 298 -2.79 -14.35 2.87
N GLY A 299 -3.34 -13.33 3.53
CA GLY A 299 -4.33 -13.49 4.59
C GLY A 299 -3.73 -13.81 5.97
N MET A 300 -2.42 -13.70 6.09
CA MET A 300 -1.69 -13.91 7.35
C MET A 300 -1.31 -12.58 7.98
N LEU A 301 -1.52 -12.44 9.28
CA LEU A 301 -1.02 -11.33 10.09
C LEU A 301 0.31 -11.76 10.71
N TRP A 302 1.36 -10.96 10.46
CA TRP A 302 2.72 -11.26 10.83
C TRP A 302 3.22 -10.32 11.92
N VAL A 303 3.91 -10.89 12.91
CA VAL A 303 4.74 -10.17 13.87
C VAL A 303 6.18 -10.67 13.69
N LEU A 304 7.05 -9.76 13.29
CA LEU A 304 8.48 -10.00 13.14
C LEU A 304 9.22 -9.09 14.13
N GLU A 305 10.46 -9.43 14.45
CA GLU A 305 11.35 -8.59 15.25
C GLU A 305 12.42 -7.99 14.34
N ARG A 306 12.58 -6.67 14.40
CA ARG A 306 13.66 -5.97 13.71
C ARG A 306 14.85 -5.73 14.63
N THR A 307 16.03 -6.01 14.12
CA THR A 307 17.31 -5.69 14.75
C THR A 307 18.16 -4.80 13.82
N ALA A 308 19.38 -4.47 14.19
CA ALA A 308 20.28 -3.69 13.35
C ALA A 308 20.72 -4.42 12.06
N ASP A 309 20.59 -5.75 12.01
CA ASP A 309 21.11 -6.60 10.94
C ASP A 309 20.23 -7.79 10.56
N LYS A 310 19.05 -7.94 11.19
CA LYS A 310 18.15 -9.08 10.95
C LYS A 310 16.68 -8.69 11.04
N VAL A 311 15.85 -9.52 10.40
CA VAL A 311 14.41 -9.58 10.59
C VAL A 311 14.07 -11.00 11.03
N ASN A 312 13.67 -11.17 12.29
CA ASN A 312 13.42 -12.46 12.90
C ASN A 312 11.92 -12.74 12.94
N TYR A 313 11.53 -13.99 12.69
CA TYR A 313 10.16 -14.44 12.89
C TYR A 313 9.79 -14.48 14.37
N VAL A 314 8.60 -13.97 14.72
CA VAL A 314 8.03 -14.06 16.06
C VAL A 314 6.76 -14.89 16.04
N GLU A 315 5.76 -14.49 15.23
CA GLU A 315 4.49 -15.21 15.12
C GLU A 315 3.73 -14.81 13.86
N ALA A 316 2.88 -15.72 13.35
CA ALA A 316 1.92 -15.41 12.30
C ALA A 316 0.65 -16.24 12.48
N TRP A 317 -0.50 -15.65 12.08
CA TRP A 317 -1.81 -16.32 12.12
C TRP A 317 -2.73 -15.77 11.02
N PRO A 318 -3.73 -16.53 10.56
CA PRO A 318 -4.68 -16.04 9.59
C PRO A 318 -5.60 -14.97 10.20
N TYR A 319 -5.81 -13.85 9.51
CA TYR A 319 -6.78 -12.81 9.90
C TYR A 319 -8.05 -12.86 9.04
N VAL A 320 -8.04 -13.64 7.96
CA VAL A 320 -9.19 -13.95 7.10
C VAL A 320 -9.25 -15.44 6.81
N ASN A 321 -10.36 -15.88 6.19
CA ASN A 321 -10.51 -17.25 5.72
C ASN A 321 -9.34 -17.65 4.79
N ASN A 322 -8.63 -18.71 5.16
CA ASN A 322 -7.44 -19.18 4.47
C ASN A 322 -7.48 -20.70 4.31
N ASN A 323 -7.53 -21.18 3.08
CA ASN A 323 -7.50 -22.61 2.76
C ASN A 323 -6.22 -23.02 2.01
N VAL A 324 -5.28 -22.09 1.84
CA VAL A 324 -3.99 -22.33 1.18
C VAL A 324 -2.93 -22.70 2.20
N VAL A 325 -2.83 -21.93 3.29
CA VAL A 325 -1.82 -22.14 4.34
C VAL A 325 -2.31 -23.20 5.31
N THR A 326 -1.62 -24.34 5.38
CA THR A 326 -1.95 -25.46 6.27
C THR A 326 -1.16 -25.48 7.56
N ALA A 327 0.05 -24.90 7.54
CA ALA A 327 0.90 -24.78 8.71
C ALA A 327 1.89 -23.60 8.58
N VAL A 328 2.36 -23.11 9.72
CA VAL A 328 3.46 -22.15 9.85
C VAL A 328 4.55 -22.80 10.70
N ASP A 329 5.77 -22.88 10.18
CA ASP A 329 6.91 -23.35 10.97
C ASP A 329 7.18 -22.37 12.12
N LYS A 330 7.18 -22.88 13.34
CA LYS A 330 7.26 -22.04 14.57
C LYS A 330 8.62 -21.39 14.81
N GLN A 331 9.66 -21.82 14.11
CA GLN A 331 11.00 -21.27 14.26
C GLN A 331 11.34 -20.25 13.16
N THR A 332 10.90 -20.55 11.95
CA THR A 332 11.28 -19.78 10.75
C THR A 332 10.15 -18.93 10.17
N GLY A 333 8.90 -19.24 10.52
CA GLY A 333 7.73 -18.63 9.89
C GLY A 333 7.44 -19.16 8.49
N ARG A 334 8.16 -20.18 8.01
CA ARG A 334 7.92 -20.76 6.69
C ARG A 334 6.54 -21.38 6.61
N LEU A 335 5.80 -21.03 5.57
CA LEU A 335 4.45 -21.52 5.31
C LEU A 335 4.50 -22.91 4.66
N THR A 336 3.56 -23.78 5.02
CA THR A 336 3.23 -25.01 4.29
C THR A 336 1.89 -24.81 3.59
N TYR A 337 1.81 -25.20 2.32
CA TYR A 337 0.62 -25.01 1.49
C TYR A 337 -0.14 -26.32 1.23
N ASP A 338 -1.44 -26.20 1.02
CA ASP A 338 -2.21 -27.19 0.27
C ASP A 338 -1.90 -27.03 -1.22
N GLU A 339 -1.07 -27.90 -1.78
CA GLU A 339 -0.63 -27.83 -3.17
C GLU A 339 -1.80 -27.95 -4.18
N THR A 340 -2.96 -28.45 -3.77
CA THR A 340 -4.17 -28.47 -4.62
C THR A 340 -4.77 -27.07 -4.81
N LYS A 341 -4.39 -26.12 -3.95
CA LYS A 341 -4.80 -24.69 -3.99
C LYS A 341 -3.78 -23.80 -4.71
N LYS A 342 -2.72 -24.37 -5.24
CA LYS A 342 -1.64 -23.65 -5.92
C LYS A 342 -1.81 -23.72 -7.42
N PRO A 343 -2.20 -22.62 -8.09
CA PRO A 343 -2.33 -22.60 -9.55
C PRO A 343 -0.95 -22.61 -10.23
N GLY A 344 -0.91 -23.09 -11.46
CA GLY A 344 0.31 -23.16 -12.24
C GLY A 344 0.03 -23.51 -13.71
N ALA A 345 1.11 -23.73 -14.48
CA ALA A 345 0.99 -24.13 -15.88
C ALA A 345 0.45 -25.56 -16.06
N ARG A 346 0.50 -26.39 -14.99
CA ARG A 346 -0.02 -27.76 -15.02
C ARG A 346 -1.43 -27.90 -14.51
N GLN A 347 -1.89 -26.99 -13.63
CA GLN A 347 -3.22 -27.03 -13.01
C GLN A 347 -3.77 -25.66 -12.74
N GLY A 348 -5.11 -25.51 -12.86
CA GLY A 348 -5.85 -24.41 -12.25
C GLY A 348 -6.15 -24.69 -10.79
N ALA A 349 -6.55 -23.69 -10.03
CA ALA A 349 -6.92 -23.85 -8.62
C ALA A 349 -7.97 -22.84 -8.17
N ALA A 350 -8.77 -23.25 -7.18
CA ALA A 350 -9.61 -22.35 -6.38
C ALA A 350 -8.97 -22.20 -4.99
N PHE A 351 -8.87 -20.97 -4.49
CA PHE A 351 -8.13 -20.66 -3.29
C PHE A 351 -8.71 -19.47 -2.51
N CYS A 352 -8.51 -19.47 -1.21
CA CYS A 352 -8.89 -18.39 -0.29
C CYS A 352 -7.68 -18.02 0.59
N PRO A 353 -7.39 -16.71 0.74
CA PRO A 353 -8.01 -15.57 0.06
C PRO A 353 -7.75 -15.56 -1.45
N GLY A 354 -8.48 -14.71 -2.19
CA GLY A 354 -8.31 -14.60 -3.64
C GLY A 354 -7.05 -13.84 -4.07
N LEU A 355 -6.95 -13.50 -5.36
CA LEU A 355 -5.86 -12.68 -5.91
C LEU A 355 -5.72 -11.33 -5.19
N TRP A 356 -6.83 -10.69 -4.87
CA TRP A 356 -6.87 -9.43 -4.13
C TRP A 356 -6.48 -9.57 -2.65
N GLY A 357 -6.28 -10.82 -2.19
CA GLY A 357 -5.81 -11.14 -0.87
C GLY A 357 -6.82 -10.97 0.25
N GLY A 358 -6.37 -11.20 1.47
CA GLY A 358 -7.08 -10.84 2.69
C GLY A 358 -7.24 -9.34 2.85
N LYS A 359 -6.30 -8.58 2.34
CA LYS A 359 -6.33 -7.17 1.94
C LYS A 359 -5.33 -6.98 0.82
N ASP A 360 -5.49 -5.93 0.04
CA ASP A 360 -4.50 -5.49 -0.95
C ASP A 360 -3.65 -4.32 -0.38
N TRP A 361 -3.19 -3.39 -1.23
CA TRP A 361 -2.36 -2.26 -0.85
C TRP A 361 -2.95 -1.30 0.20
N PRO A 362 -4.29 -1.11 0.38
CA PRO A 362 -4.78 -0.15 1.34
C PRO A 362 -4.15 -0.36 2.72
N PRO A 363 -3.40 0.65 3.26
CA PRO A 363 -2.60 0.45 4.44
C PRO A 363 -3.43 0.39 5.71
N GLU A 364 -2.97 -0.41 6.65
CA GLU A 364 -3.41 -0.52 8.03
C GLU A 364 -3.15 0.78 8.80
N ALA A 365 -3.70 0.89 10.00
CA ALA A 365 -3.33 1.93 10.96
C ALA A 365 -3.13 1.33 12.36
N TYR A 366 -2.19 1.88 13.11
CA TYR A 366 -1.93 1.52 14.51
C TYR A 366 -2.14 2.72 15.42
N ASN A 367 -2.92 2.53 16.47
CA ASN A 367 -3.16 3.55 17.48
C ASN A 367 -2.41 3.20 18.77
N PRO A 368 -1.37 3.97 19.15
CA PRO A 368 -0.60 3.72 20.36
C PRO A 368 -1.41 3.92 21.66
N ASP A 369 -2.44 4.76 21.65
CA ASP A 369 -3.28 5.04 22.84
C ASP A 369 -4.18 3.83 23.16
N THR A 370 -4.68 3.11 22.13
CA THR A 370 -5.52 1.91 22.29
C THR A 370 -4.72 0.61 22.27
N GLY A 371 -3.53 0.63 21.67
CA GLY A 371 -2.73 -0.58 21.38
C GLY A 371 -3.32 -1.45 20.27
N LEU A 372 -4.27 -0.93 19.49
CA LEU A 372 -4.97 -1.66 18.43
C LEU A 372 -4.37 -1.39 17.04
N LEU A 373 -4.24 -2.45 16.26
CA LEU A 373 -3.98 -2.43 14.82
C LEU A 373 -5.31 -2.58 14.08
N TYR A 374 -5.61 -1.64 13.19
CA TYR A 374 -6.81 -1.68 12.36
C TYR A 374 -6.45 -2.17 10.96
N VAL A 375 -7.19 -3.17 10.46
CA VAL A 375 -6.93 -3.86 9.19
C VAL A 375 -8.17 -3.83 8.31
N PRO A 376 -8.07 -3.32 7.05
CA PRO A 376 -9.17 -3.34 6.09
C PRO A 376 -9.19 -4.71 5.38
N ALA A 377 -9.90 -5.67 5.97
CA ALA A 377 -9.89 -7.08 5.56
C ALA A 377 -11.03 -7.43 4.59
N ASN A 378 -10.83 -8.50 3.80
CA ASN A 378 -11.85 -9.12 2.93
C ASN A 378 -11.93 -10.62 3.24
N ASN A 379 -12.81 -10.97 4.17
CA ASN A 379 -12.84 -12.30 4.78
C ASN A 379 -13.58 -13.37 3.94
N ASN A 380 -14.56 -12.97 3.12
CA ASN A 380 -15.37 -13.86 2.28
C ASN A 380 -15.13 -13.60 0.79
N MET A 381 -13.86 -13.44 0.41
CA MET A 381 -13.45 -13.21 -0.97
C MET A 381 -12.31 -14.16 -1.36
N CYS A 382 -12.61 -15.06 -2.28
CA CYS A 382 -11.69 -16.10 -2.76
C CYS A 382 -11.36 -15.88 -4.24
N GLY A 383 -10.55 -16.76 -4.81
CA GLY A 383 -10.14 -16.70 -6.20
C GLY A 383 -10.17 -18.03 -6.91
N VAL A 384 -10.27 -17.98 -8.23
CA VAL A 384 -10.06 -19.13 -9.12
C VAL A 384 -9.18 -18.69 -10.27
N LEU A 385 -8.07 -19.37 -10.47
CA LEU A 385 -7.29 -19.23 -11.69
C LEU A 385 -7.39 -20.49 -12.54
N PRO A 386 -7.49 -20.35 -13.86
CA PRO A 386 -7.40 -21.49 -14.78
C PRO A 386 -5.97 -22.04 -14.80
N LYS A 387 -5.74 -23.06 -15.60
CA LYS A 387 -4.40 -23.51 -15.94
C LYS A 387 -3.65 -22.38 -16.65
N GLY A 388 -2.45 -22.05 -16.17
CA GLY A 388 -1.57 -21.05 -16.76
C GLY A 388 -0.85 -21.53 -18.00
N GLU A 389 -0.17 -20.61 -18.67
CA GLU A 389 0.60 -20.85 -19.90
C GLU A 389 2.04 -20.40 -19.75
N ASN A 390 2.94 -21.05 -20.45
CA ASN A 390 4.32 -20.58 -20.57
C ASN A 390 4.37 -19.45 -21.61
N VAL A 391 4.33 -18.22 -21.11
CA VAL A 391 4.35 -17.01 -21.93
C VAL A 391 5.79 -16.61 -22.27
N LYS A 392 6.01 -16.16 -23.50
CA LYS A 392 7.30 -15.66 -23.96
C LYS A 392 7.45 -14.21 -23.53
N TYR A 393 8.53 -13.89 -22.82
CA TYR A 393 8.82 -12.51 -22.43
C TYR A 393 9.01 -11.60 -23.64
N LYS A 394 8.41 -10.43 -23.59
CA LYS A 394 8.61 -9.33 -24.51
C LYS A 394 8.53 -8.02 -23.71
N PRO A 395 9.54 -7.12 -23.84
CA PRO A 395 9.57 -5.88 -23.07
C PRO A 395 8.28 -5.04 -23.25
N GLY A 396 7.70 -4.61 -22.13
CA GLY A 396 6.49 -3.81 -22.11
C GLY A 396 5.16 -4.56 -22.29
N ASP A 397 5.18 -5.83 -22.72
CA ASP A 397 4.00 -6.66 -22.83
C ASP A 397 3.69 -7.38 -21.49
N LEU A 398 2.45 -7.84 -21.32
CA LEU A 398 2.06 -8.64 -20.15
C LEU A 398 2.82 -9.96 -20.09
N TYR A 399 3.37 -10.27 -18.93
CA TYR A 399 4.17 -11.48 -18.64
C TYR A 399 3.61 -12.24 -17.44
N ILE A 400 2.29 -12.31 -17.31
CA ILE A 400 1.61 -12.92 -16.16
C ILE A 400 1.40 -14.44 -16.32
N GLY A 401 1.37 -14.96 -17.54
CA GLY A 401 1.15 -16.40 -17.80
C GLY A 401 -0.30 -16.86 -17.65
N TYR A 402 -1.25 -15.93 -17.62
CA TYR A 402 -2.69 -16.18 -17.62
C TYR A 402 -3.39 -15.22 -18.56
N PRO A 403 -4.52 -15.63 -19.19
CA PRO A 403 -5.37 -14.69 -19.91
C PRO A 403 -5.89 -13.59 -18.96
N LEU A 404 -5.80 -12.33 -19.38
CA LEU A 404 -6.22 -11.19 -18.54
C LEU A 404 -7.68 -11.29 -18.09
N GLU A 405 -8.56 -11.75 -18.96
CA GLU A 405 -9.98 -11.99 -18.66
C GLU A 405 -10.15 -13.01 -17.52
N GLY A 406 -9.34 -14.06 -17.50
CA GLY A 406 -9.34 -15.06 -16.42
C GLY A 406 -8.88 -14.48 -15.08
N VAL A 407 -7.92 -13.56 -15.12
CA VAL A 407 -7.43 -12.84 -13.93
C VAL A 407 -8.51 -11.90 -13.40
N LEU A 408 -9.08 -11.05 -14.26
CA LEU A 408 -10.14 -10.11 -13.88
C LEU A 408 -11.41 -10.81 -13.40
N GLY A 409 -11.76 -11.96 -13.99
CA GLY A 409 -12.90 -12.79 -13.59
C GLY A 409 -12.61 -13.81 -12.47
N SER A 410 -11.45 -13.71 -11.81
CA SER A 410 -11.03 -14.70 -10.81
C SER A 410 -11.81 -14.65 -9.50
N VAL A 411 -12.42 -13.52 -9.15
CA VAL A 411 -13.11 -13.32 -7.87
C VAL A 411 -14.22 -14.35 -7.64
N ARG A 412 -14.31 -14.83 -6.41
CA ARG A 412 -15.42 -15.68 -5.93
C ARG A 412 -15.84 -15.22 -4.53
N VAL A 413 -17.12 -15.28 -4.25
CA VAL A 413 -17.71 -15.09 -2.91
C VAL A 413 -18.28 -16.45 -2.49
N PRO A 414 -17.57 -17.21 -1.64
CA PRO A 414 -17.96 -18.58 -1.29
C PRO A 414 -19.33 -18.72 -0.66
N ASP A 415 -19.72 -17.74 0.15
CA ASP A 415 -21.03 -17.71 0.80
C ASP A 415 -21.71 -16.35 0.56
N PRO A 416 -22.55 -16.25 -0.47
CA PRO A 416 -23.26 -15.01 -0.81
C PRO A 416 -24.19 -14.49 0.31
N SER A 417 -24.57 -15.32 1.27
CA SER A 417 -25.41 -14.91 2.42
C SER A 417 -24.63 -14.17 3.50
N LYS A 418 -23.28 -14.21 3.45
CA LYS A 418 -22.40 -13.56 4.42
C LYS A 418 -21.87 -12.20 3.91
N THR A 419 -21.43 -11.40 4.86
CA THR A 419 -20.65 -10.19 4.61
C THR A 419 -19.29 -10.52 3.96
N VAL A 420 -18.68 -9.56 3.27
CA VAL A 420 -17.43 -9.74 2.52
C VAL A 420 -16.28 -9.00 3.19
N GLY A 421 -16.39 -7.68 3.28
CA GLY A 421 -15.37 -6.83 3.89
C GLY A 421 -15.52 -6.70 5.40
N GLU A 422 -14.42 -6.46 6.08
CA GLU A 422 -14.38 -6.25 7.53
C GLU A 422 -13.34 -5.18 7.87
N LEU A 423 -13.73 -4.19 8.68
CA LEU A 423 -12.76 -3.38 9.41
C LEU A 423 -12.47 -4.08 10.73
N GLN A 424 -11.30 -4.69 10.84
CA GLN A 424 -10.88 -5.47 12.00
C GLN A 424 -9.97 -4.65 12.90
N ALA A 425 -10.05 -4.85 14.22
CA ALA A 425 -9.12 -4.29 15.21
C ALA A 425 -8.46 -5.42 16.01
N TRP A 426 -7.14 -5.47 15.97
CA TRP A 426 -6.32 -6.49 16.62
C TRP A 426 -5.51 -5.91 17.77
N ASP A 427 -5.61 -6.51 18.95
CA ASP A 427 -4.79 -6.14 20.11
C ASP A 427 -3.35 -6.60 19.90
N MET A 428 -2.42 -5.66 19.79
CA MET A 428 -1.02 -5.91 19.51
C MET A 428 -0.20 -6.38 20.72
N LYS A 429 -0.81 -6.57 21.88
CA LYS A 429 -0.18 -7.22 23.04
C LYS A 429 -0.52 -8.70 23.12
N SER A 430 -1.71 -9.07 22.72
CA SER A 430 -2.24 -10.45 22.85
C SER A 430 -2.38 -11.19 21.52
N GLY A 431 -2.44 -10.47 20.38
CA GLY A 431 -2.72 -11.05 19.06
C GLY A 431 -4.18 -11.48 18.88
N LYS A 432 -5.09 -10.96 19.70
CA LYS A 432 -6.52 -11.29 19.62
C LYS A 432 -7.30 -10.23 18.86
N LEU A 433 -8.31 -10.66 18.11
CA LEU A 433 -9.29 -9.77 17.52
C LEU A 433 -10.12 -9.12 18.64
N ALA A 434 -10.06 -7.78 18.72
CA ALA A 434 -10.83 -7.02 19.69
C ALA A 434 -12.27 -6.78 19.20
N TRP A 435 -12.41 -6.37 17.93
CA TRP A 435 -13.70 -6.17 17.28
C TRP A 435 -13.56 -6.22 15.76
N ALA A 436 -14.68 -6.42 15.06
CA ALA A 436 -14.79 -6.32 13.62
C ALA A 436 -16.12 -5.67 13.22
N HIS A 437 -16.05 -4.64 12.37
CA HIS A 437 -17.21 -4.06 11.69
C HIS A 437 -17.32 -4.65 10.29
N LYS A 438 -18.50 -5.19 9.93
CA LYS A 438 -18.69 -6.00 8.72
C LYS A 438 -19.46 -5.25 7.65
N PHE A 439 -19.13 -5.54 6.37
CA PHE A 439 -19.75 -4.94 5.19
C PHE A 439 -20.25 -6.01 4.22
N ASP A 440 -21.36 -5.74 3.56
CA ASP A 440 -21.90 -6.61 2.50
C ASP A 440 -21.08 -6.54 1.19
N THR A 441 -20.19 -5.58 1.09
CA THR A 441 -19.27 -5.37 -0.03
C THR A 441 -17.83 -5.57 0.42
N PHE A 442 -16.88 -5.61 -0.54
CA PHE A 442 -15.47 -5.57 -0.24
C PHE A 442 -15.07 -4.24 0.42
N LEU A 443 -13.96 -4.25 1.13
CA LEU A 443 -13.36 -3.07 1.76
C LEU A 443 -12.01 -2.74 1.11
N TRP A 444 -11.94 -1.57 0.45
CA TRP A 444 -10.74 -1.07 -0.24
C TRP A 444 -10.28 0.25 0.39
N ALA A 445 -10.07 0.22 1.70
CA ALA A 445 -9.96 1.40 2.55
C ALA A 445 -8.56 1.58 3.15
N PRO A 446 -7.79 2.58 2.73
CA PRO A 446 -6.72 3.12 3.56
C PRO A 446 -7.26 3.68 4.87
N LEU A 447 -6.54 3.47 5.96
CA LEU A 447 -7.00 3.83 7.30
C LEU A 447 -6.19 4.98 7.92
N LEU A 448 -6.89 5.83 8.67
CA LEU A 448 -6.33 6.81 9.58
C LEU A 448 -6.89 6.57 10.98
N THR A 449 -6.06 6.64 12.01
CA THR A 449 -6.52 6.69 13.39
C THR A 449 -6.00 7.94 14.11
N THR A 450 -6.71 8.41 15.14
CA THR A 450 -6.37 9.64 15.83
C THR A 450 -6.38 9.50 17.35
N GLY A 451 -5.71 10.41 18.05
CA GLY A 451 -5.74 10.52 19.50
C GLY A 451 -7.13 10.87 20.09
N GLY A 452 -8.10 11.23 19.23
CA GLY A 452 -9.51 11.37 19.60
C GLY A 452 -10.29 10.06 19.70
N ASN A 453 -9.62 8.93 19.68
CA ASN A 453 -10.18 7.57 19.67
C ASN A 453 -11.08 7.30 18.45
N LEU A 454 -10.63 7.74 17.28
CA LEU A 454 -11.34 7.56 16.02
C LEU A 454 -10.53 6.75 15.00
N VAL A 455 -11.24 6.02 14.15
CA VAL A 455 -10.72 5.46 12.90
C VAL A 455 -11.52 6.05 11.74
N PHE A 456 -10.83 6.57 10.73
CA PHE A 456 -11.45 7.07 9.50
C PHE A 456 -11.17 6.12 8.35
N ALA A 457 -12.20 5.79 7.60
CA ALA A 457 -12.13 4.91 6.43
C ALA A 457 -13.25 5.21 5.42
N GLY A 458 -12.93 5.04 4.15
CA GLY A 458 -13.92 4.90 3.07
C GLY A 458 -13.85 3.49 2.49
N GLY A 459 -13.71 3.36 1.16
CA GLY A 459 -13.34 2.12 0.46
C GLY A 459 -14.44 1.09 0.29
N THR A 460 -15.67 1.39 0.70
CA THR A 460 -16.88 0.64 0.37
C THR A 460 -17.54 1.22 -0.89
N ASN A 461 -18.33 0.42 -1.59
CA ASN A 461 -18.97 0.83 -2.84
C ASN A 461 -20.19 1.74 -2.67
N ASP A 462 -20.56 2.07 -1.44
CA ASP A 462 -21.61 3.03 -1.10
C ASP A 462 -21.15 4.49 -1.10
N ARG A 463 -19.87 4.73 -1.34
CA ARG A 463 -19.22 6.06 -1.39
C ARG A 463 -19.31 6.84 -0.08
N LEU A 464 -19.39 6.16 1.04
CA LEU A 464 -19.42 6.82 2.34
C LEU A 464 -18.00 6.89 2.93
N PHE A 465 -17.60 8.08 3.32
CA PHE A 465 -16.44 8.28 4.19
C PHE A 465 -16.93 8.29 5.63
N ARG A 466 -16.34 7.45 6.50
CA ARG A 466 -16.85 7.18 7.84
C ARG A 466 -15.82 7.43 8.92
N ALA A 467 -16.33 7.78 10.11
CA ALA A 467 -15.58 7.75 11.35
C ALA A 467 -16.18 6.68 12.27
N TYR A 468 -15.29 5.86 12.83
CA TYR A 468 -15.63 4.79 13.76
C TYR A 468 -15.02 5.07 15.12
N ASP A 469 -15.68 4.61 16.19
CA ASP A 469 -15.07 4.51 17.51
C ASP A 469 -13.94 3.48 17.45
N ALA A 470 -12.72 3.92 17.76
CA ALA A 470 -11.52 3.10 17.69
C ALA A 470 -11.54 1.90 18.63
N THR A 471 -12.35 1.94 19.71
CA THR A 471 -12.38 0.91 20.76
C THR A 471 -13.38 -0.21 20.50
N ASN A 472 -14.41 0.04 19.67
CA ASN A 472 -15.52 -0.91 19.48
C ASN A 472 -16.07 -1.00 18.04
N GLY A 473 -15.58 -0.18 17.11
CA GLY A 473 -15.98 -0.19 15.70
C GLY A 473 -17.38 0.38 15.41
N LYS A 474 -18.02 1.06 16.36
CA LYS A 474 -19.30 1.73 16.13
C LYS A 474 -19.12 2.91 15.17
N VAL A 475 -19.97 3.01 14.14
CA VAL A 475 -20.02 4.17 13.25
C VAL A 475 -20.55 5.37 14.03
N LEU A 476 -19.79 6.46 14.03
CA LEU A 476 -20.12 7.71 14.72
C LEU A 476 -20.46 8.85 13.76
N TRP A 477 -20.01 8.76 12.51
CA TRP A 477 -20.24 9.76 11.48
C TRP A 477 -20.07 9.16 10.10
N GLU A 478 -20.86 9.62 9.14
CA GLU A 478 -20.82 9.25 7.73
C GLU A 478 -21.01 10.48 6.84
N TYR A 479 -20.29 10.50 5.72
CA TYR A 479 -20.42 11.57 4.73
C TYR A 479 -20.44 11.00 3.31
N PRO A 480 -21.47 11.30 2.48
CA PRO A 480 -21.53 10.84 1.10
C PRO A 480 -20.54 11.65 0.24
N THR A 481 -19.70 10.95 -0.51
CA THR A 481 -18.71 11.55 -1.39
C THR A 481 -19.12 11.45 -2.86
N PRO A 482 -18.62 12.35 -3.75
CA PRO A 482 -19.02 12.36 -5.17
C PRO A 482 -18.53 11.12 -5.93
N SER A 483 -17.43 10.49 -5.48
CA SER A 483 -16.89 9.24 -6.02
C SER A 483 -16.48 8.33 -4.85
N GLY A 484 -16.08 7.08 -5.11
CA GLY A 484 -15.58 6.19 -4.06
C GLY A 484 -14.30 6.73 -3.41
N VAL A 485 -14.09 6.41 -2.14
CA VAL A 485 -12.95 6.89 -1.37
C VAL A 485 -11.90 5.79 -1.27
N VAL A 486 -10.85 5.89 -2.08
CA VAL A 486 -9.66 5.02 -2.01
C VAL A 486 -8.41 5.80 -1.58
N GLY A 487 -8.55 7.09 -1.28
CA GLY A 487 -7.48 7.95 -0.81
C GLY A 487 -7.10 7.67 0.63
N VAL A 488 -5.82 7.83 0.94
CA VAL A 488 -5.30 7.74 2.32
C VAL A 488 -5.74 8.98 3.09
N PRO A 489 -6.54 8.83 4.17
CA PRO A 489 -6.96 9.97 4.98
C PRO A 489 -5.80 10.52 5.82
N THR A 490 -5.82 11.81 6.12
CA THR A 490 -4.83 12.49 6.96
C THR A 490 -5.51 13.42 7.96
N SER A 491 -4.80 13.76 9.05
CA SER A 491 -5.24 14.74 10.02
C SER A 491 -4.15 15.78 10.26
N PHE A 492 -4.54 17.05 10.33
CA PHE A 492 -3.63 18.18 10.53
C PHE A 492 -4.33 19.31 11.31
N GLU A 493 -3.57 20.31 11.71
CA GLU A 493 -4.07 21.49 12.41
C GLU A 493 -3.57 22.78 11.76
N VAL A 494 -4.44 23.76 11.60
CA VAL A 494 -4.08 25.13 11.20
C VAL A 494 -4.82 26.11 12.10
N ASP A 495 -4.11 27.07 12.65
CA ASP A 495 -4.66 28.11 13.55
C ASP A 495 -5.46 27.51 14.73
N GLY A 496 -5.00 26.41 15.30
CA GLY A 496 -5.66 25.73 16.42
C GLY A 496 -6.93 24.97 16.08
N VAL A 497 -7.25 24.80 14.79
CA VAL A 497 -8.38 24.00 14.30
C VAL A 497 -7.86 22.71 13.67
N GLN A 498 -8.34 21.59 14.17
CA GLN A 498 -8.05 20.26 13.59
C GLN A 498 -8.93 19.99 12.38
N TYR A 499 -8.32 19.41 11.35
CA TYR A 499 -8.96 19.00 10.10
C TYR A 499 -8.70 17.52 9.82
N ILE A 500 -9.63 16.92 9.07
CA ILE A 500 -9.48 15.61 8.42
C ILE A 500 -9.52 15.83 6.92
N ALA A 501 -8.55 15.32 6.18
CA ALA A 501 -8.50 15.44 4.72
C ALA A 501 -8.44 14.07 4.06
N VAL A 502 -9.09 13.93 2.90
CA VAL A 502 -9.07 12.72 2.10
C VAL A 502 -9.33 13.05 0.63
N GLN A 503 -8.81 12.22 -0.27
CA GLN A 503 -9.17 12.25 -1.67
C GLN A 503 -10.29 11.24 -1.97
N ALA A 504 -11.26 11.63 -2.79
CA ALA A 504 -12.30 10.77 -3.35
C ALA A 504 -12.09 10.65 -4.87
N GLY A 505 -12.00 9.42 -5.36
CA GLY A 505 -11.79 9.07 -6.76
C GLY A 505 -11.61 7.57 -6.89
N TRP A 506 -12.63 6.86 -7.42
CA TRP A 506 -12.68 5.39 -7.39
C TRP A 506 -11.60 4.75 -8.27
N GLY A 507 -11.54 5.10 -9.54
CA GLY A 507 -10.53 4.66 -10.48
C GLY A 507 -10.64 3.20 -10.93
N VAL A 508 -9.78 2.85 -11.89
CA VAL A 508 -9.84 1.57 -12.61
C VAL A 508 -9.60 0.35 -11.70
N ASP A 509 -8.76 0.45 -10.69
CA ASP A 509 -8.44 -0.71 -9.83
C ASP A 509 -9.63 -1.13 -8.98
N ALA A 510 -10.27 -0.17 -8.31
CA ALA A 510 -11.48 -0.43 -7.54
C ALA A 510 -12.65 -0.83 -8.44
N GLU A 511 -12.75 -0.27 -9.66
CA GLU A 511 -13.78 -0.62 -10.64
C GLU A 511 -13.62 -2.04 -11.17
N ARG A 512 -12.39 -2.55 -11.35
CA ARG A 512 -12.15 -3.95 -11.72
C ARG A 512 -12.71 -4.92 -10.69
N ILE A 513 -12.47 -4.66 -9.40
CA ILE A 513 -13.04 -5.48 -8.31
C ILE A 513 -14.56 -5.35 -8.30
N GLN A 514 -15.07 -4.12 -8.40
CA GLN A 514 -16.52 -3.87 -8.42
C GLN A 514 -17.20 -4.56 -9.59
N GLY A 515 -16.60 -4.54 -10.78
CA GLY A 515 -17.11 -5.23 -11.96
C GLY A 515 -17.22 -6.74 -11.76
N ALA A 516 -16.17 -7.37 -11.20
CA ALA A 516 -16.18 -8.78 -10.85
C ALA A 516 -17.24 -9.10 -9.77
N PHE A 517 -17.34 -8.26 -8.75
CA PHE A 517 -18.31 -8.38 -7.67
C PHE A 517 -19.76 -8.27 -8.19
N ASN A 518 -20.03 -7.30 -9.07
CA ASN A 518 -21.33 -7.12 -9.72
C ASN A 518 -21.75 -8.33 -10.57
N ALA A 519 -20.80 -9.02 -11.19
CA ALA A 519 -21.08 -10.21 -11.99
C ALA A 519 -21.44 -11.42 -11.11
N ILE A 520 -20.88 -11.51 -9.90
CA ILE A 520 -21.11 -12.64 -8.98
C ILE A 520 -22.36 -12.42 -8.14
N LEU A 521 -22.59 -11.18 -7.70
CA LEU A 521 -23.70 -10.77 -6.83
C LEU A 521 -24.53 -9.68 -7.52
N PRO A 522 -25.28 -10.01 -8.58
CA PRO A 522 -26.01 -9.02 -9.37
C PRO A 522 -27.09 -8.28 -8.55
N GLU A 523 -27.61 -8.89 -7.50
CA GLU A 523 -28.54 -8.28 -6.55
C GLU A 523 -27.90 -7.18 -5.68
N ARG A 524 -26.55 -7.15 -5.60
CA ARG A 524 -25.75 -6.12 -4.90
C ARG A 524 -25.00 -5.21 -5.87
N LYS A 525 -25.45 -5.18 -7.13
CA LYS A 525 -24.78 -4.41 -8.19
C LYS A 525 -24.77 -2.92 -7.86
N VAL A 526 -23.60 -2.32 -7.95
CA VAL A 526 -23.36 -0.89 -7.79
C VAL A 526 -22.49 -0.40 -8.95
N VAL A 527 -22.75 0.80 -9.43
CA VAL A 527 -21.88 1.53 -10.36
C VAL A 527 -21.46 2.82 -9.68
N ASN A 528 -20.18 2.97 -9.43
CA ASN A 528 -19.64 4.17 -8.82
C ASN A 528 -19.31 5.22 -9.89
N PRO A 529 -19.73 6.50 -9.69
CA PRO A 529 -19.29 7.58 -10.53
C PRO A 529 -17.77 7.72 -10.45
N GLN A 530 -17.13 7.86 -11.60
CA GLN A 530 -15.74 8.26 -11.66
C GLN A 530 -15.61 9.76 -11.37
N GLY A 531 -14.49 10.18 -10.80
CA GLY A 531 -14.24 11.58 -10.47
C GLY A 531 -12.98 11.70 -9.62
N GLY A 532 -12.63 12.91 -9.26
CA GLY A 532 -11.50 13.18 -8.40
C GLY A 532 -11.65 14.48 -7.63
N SER A 533 -11.63 14.39 -6.31
CA SER A 533 -11.72 15.56 -5.45
C SER A 533 -10.85 15.41 -4.20
N VAL A 534 -10.35 16.54 -3.72
CA VAL A 534 -9.80 16.70 -2.37
C VAL A 534 -10.93 17.20 -1.48
N MET A 535 -11.12 16.59 -0.33
CA MET A 535 -12.17 16.95 0.63
C MET A 535 -11.55 17.15 2.01
N VAL A 536 -11.87 18.26 2.65
CA VAL A 536 -11.36 18.61 3.97
C VAL A 536 -12.51 18.94 4.91
N PHE A 537 -12.48 18.32 6.07
CA PHE A 537 -13.54 18.38 7.09
C PHE A 537 -13.02 19.00 8.38
N LYS A 538 -13.91 19.68 9.10
CA LYS A 538 -13.69 20.18 10.46
C LYS A 538 -14.97 20.07 11.27
N VAL A 539 -14.89 20.20 12.59
CA VAL A 539 -16.08 20.29 13.43
C VAL A 539 -16.80 21.61 13.11
N GLY A 540 -18.10 21.51 12.80
CA GLY A 540 -18.97 22.67 12.63
C GLY A 540 -19.12 23.47 13.92
N ALA A 541 -19.50 24.74 13.80
CA ALA A 541 -19.73 25.64 14.95
C ALA A 541 -20.87 25.14 15.83
#